data_37ca8b84ca32bd20c2b3ddb4c51fbdd5
#
_entry.id   37ca8b84ca32bd20c2b3ddb4c51fbdd5
#
_cell.length_a   1.000
_cell.length_b   1.000
_cell.length_c   1.000
_cell.angle_alpha   90.00
_cell.angle_beta   90.00
_cell.angle_gamma   90.00
#
_symmetry.space_group_name_H-M   'P 1'
#
loop_
_entity.id
_entity.type
_entity.pdbx_description
1 polymer ?
#
loop_
_entity_poly.entity_id
_entity_poly.type
_entity_poly.pdbx_seq_one_letter_code
_entity_poly.pdbx_strand_id
1 'polypeptide(L)'
;MKKSHPLNPLKWFALFLYFSITAAHAGENEIRQSLQNKFPSIGKIEHIVKTSYADLYEVVIDDQLLYTDAQGQYLFDGSVIDVKSRRNITEDRRRQLLAIDFDKLPLDLALKKVKGNGKRKLAVFTDPNCGYCKRLERELLKITDVTLYLFLYPVLQGSDEIVRNVYCSKDPVKAWDGLMMGGIAPPHATCNSQIDKVMALAKKHHVQGTPNLIFGDGMQVPGYMPAEELEKRLNGADKK
;
A
#
# COMPACT_ATOMS: atom_id res chain seq x y z
N MET A 1 56.32 31.72 -44.57
CA MET A 1 55.69 32.15 -43.29
C MET A 1 54.39 31.45 -43.16
N LYS A 2 54.34 30.34 -42.36
CA LYS A 2 53.10 29.57 -42.05
C LYS A 2 52.48 30.13 -40.76
N LYS A 3 51.24 30.66 -40.83
CA LYS A 3 50.47 31.09 -39.65
C LYS A 3 49.84 29.90 -39.05
N SER A 4 50.21 29.59 -37.82
CA SER A 4 49.55 28.62 -36.96
C SER A 4 48.32 29.26 -36.28
N HIS A 5 47.12 28.72 -36.44
CA HIS A 5 45.94 29.12 -35.69
C HIS A 5 45.90 28.36 -34.34
N PRO A 6 45.68 29.02 -33.21
CA PRO A 6 45.53 28.36 -31.93
C PRO A 6 44.15 27.70 -31.85
N LEU A 7 44.15 26.42 -31.55
CA LEU A 7 42.94 25.64 -31.21
C LEU A 7 42.36 26.09 -29.85
N ASN A 8 41.13 26.53 -29.86
CA ASN A 8 40.42 27.05 -28.69
C ASN A 8 40.01 25.90 -27.74
N PRO A 9 40.56 25.81 -26.50
CA PRO A 9 40.30 24.67 -25.59
C PRO A 9 38.87 24.63 -25.02
N LEU A 10 38.06 25.68 -25.30
CA LEU A 10 36.72 25.81 -24.73
C LEU A 10 35.64 24.89 -25.37
N LYS A 11 35.93 24.30 -26.53
CA LYS A 11 34.98 23.43 -27.24
C LYS A 11 35.00 21.95 -26.80
N TRP A 12 36.00 21.54 -26.04
CA TRP A 12 36.11 20.14 -25.58
C TRP A 12 35.42 19.86 -24.25
N PHE A 13 35.12 20.90 -23.48
CA PHE A 13 34.43 20.71 -22.18
C PHE A 13 32.91 20.50 -22.30
N ALA A 14 32.27 20.87 -23.41
CA ALA A 14 30.84 20.75 -23.60
C ALA A 14 30.41 19.33 -24.06
N LEU A 15 31.32 18.46 -24.47
CA LEU A 15 30.99 17.11 -25.00
C LEU A 15 30.99 16.03 -23.93
N PHE A 16 31.54 16.31 -22.74
CA PHE A 16 31.62 15.30 -21.66
C PHE A 16 30.41 15.27 -20.72
N LEU A 17 29.55 16.30 -20.74
CA LEU A 17 28.38 16.36 -19.85
C LEU A 17 27.13 15.63 -20.38
N TYR A 18 27.12 15.22 -21.65
CA TYR A 18 25.93 14.53 -22.25
C TYR A 18 25.95 13.00 -22.16
N PHE A 19 27.08 12.41 -21.71
CA PHE A 19 27.22 10.93 -21.71
C PHE A 19 26.78 10.24 -20.42
N SER A 20 26.49 11.00 -19.35
CA SER A 20 26.19 10.40 -18.02
C SER A 20 24.72 10.06 -17.80
N ILE A 21 23.81 10.60 -18.61
CA ILE A 21 22.35 10.38 -18.42
C ILE A 21 21.86 9.12 -19.16
N THR A 22 22.54 8.69 -20.21
CA THR A 22 22.11 7.55 -21.03
C THR A 22 22.41 6.18 -20.42
N ALA A 23 23.42 6.06 -19.55
CA ALA A 23 23.81 4.78 -18.96
C ALA A 23 22.81 4.28 -17.90
N ALA A 24 22.17 5.19 -17.15
CA ALA A 24 21.18 4.80 -16.12
C ALA A 24 19.89 4.24 -16.73
N HIS A 25 19.46 4.79 -17.87
CA HIS A 25 18.25 4.33 -18.56
C HIS A 25 18.44 3.01 -19.34
N ALA A 26 19.68 2.72 -19.78
CA ALA A 26 19.97 1.46 -20.45
C ALA A 26 19.76 0.27 -19.51
N GLY A 27 20.31 0.31 -18.29
CA GLY A 27 20.17 -0.75 -17.30
C GLY A 27 18.71 -1.01 -16.85
N GLU A 28 17.91 0.06 -16.71
CA GLU A 28 16.48 -0.05 -16.38
C GLU A 28 15.70 -0.79 -17.46
N ASN A 29 15.92 -0.43 -18.74
CA ASN A 29 15.26 -1.06 -19.87
C ASN A 29 15.66 -2.54 -20.03
N GLU A 30 16.92 -2.87 -19.81
CA GLU A 30 17.41 -4.24 -19.86
C GLU A 30 16.79 -5.10 -18.76
N ILE A 31 16.74 -4.59 -17.53
CA ILE A 31 16.08 -5.27 -16.41
C ILE A 31 14.60 -5.49 -16.72
N ARG A 32 13.89 -4.46 -17.19
CA ARG A 32 12.47 -4.54 -17.54
C ARG A 32 12.21 -5.61 -18.60
N GLN A 33 12.96 -5.62 -19.69
CA GLN A 33 12.85 -6.61 -20.75
C GLN A 33 13.19 -8.01 -20.24
N SER A 34 14.25 -8.14 -19.44
CA SER A 34 14.66 -9.43 -18.87
C SER A 34 13.55 -10.01 -18.00
N LEU A 35 12.98 -9.23 -17.10
CA LEU A 35 11.90 -9.66 -16.22
C LEU A 35 10.64 -10.05 -17.01
N GLN A 36 10.22 -9.22 -17.97
CA GLN A 36 9.04 -9.49 -18.80
C GLN A 36 9.21 -10.74 -19.67
N ASN A 37 10.39 -10.95 -20.24
CA ASN A 37 10.66 -12.11 -21.11
C ASN A 37 10.76 -13.42 -20.34
N LYS A 38 11.41 -13.39 -19.16
CA LYS A 38 11.65 -14.60 -18.34
C LYS A 38 10.47 -14.95 -17.45
N PHE A 39 9.65 -13.97 -17.12
CA PHE A 39 8.49 -14.09 -16.24
C PHE A 39 7.25 -13.46 -16.87
N PRO A 40 6.67 -14.06 -17.92
CA PRO A 40 5.57 -13.43 -18.68
C PRO A 40 4.32 -13.10 -17.86
N SER A 41 4.13 -13.76 -16.72
CA SER A 41 3.04 -13.49 -15.77
C SER A 41 3.40 -12.45 -14.73
N ILE A 42 4.58 -11.82 -14.82
CA ILE A 42 4.96 -10.73 -13.92
C ILE A 42 3.97 -9.57 -14.12
N GLY A 43 3.53 -8.99 -13.02
CA GLY A 43 2.59 -7.88 -13.06
C GLY A 43 3.18 -6.62 -13.72
N LYS A 44 2.50 -5.51 -13.55
CA LYS A 44 2.95 -4.22 -14.10
C LYS A 44 4.20 -3.73 -13.37
N ILE A 45 5.30 -3.59 -14.10
CA ILE A 45 6.53 -3.00 -13.58
C ILE A 45 6.40 -1.48 -13.66
N GLU A 46 6.33 -0.81 -12.51
CA GLU A 46 6.08 0.63 -12.41
C GLU A 46 7.36 1.43 -12.17
N HIS A 47 8.32 0.87 -11.44
CA HIS A 47 9.51 1.56 -11.00
C HIS A 47 10.71 0.62 -11.00
N ILE A 48 11.85 1.08 -11.52
CA ILE A 48 13.14 0.39 -11.44
C ILE A 48 14.19 1.46 -11.17
N VAL A 49 14.92 1.35 -10.05
CA VAL A 49 15.99 2.29 -9.71
C VAL A 49 17.15 1.55 -9.05
N LYS A 50 18.37 1.89 -9.44
CA LYS A 50 19.58 1.36 -8.79
C LYS A 50 19.64 1.84 -7.35
N THR A 51 19.86 0.92 -6.43
CA THR A 51 20.06 1.24 -5.01
C THR A 51 21.50 1.62 -4.72
N SER A 52 21.74 2.24 -3.58
CA SER A 52 23.11 2.54 -3.11
C SER A 52 23.76 1.38 -2.34
N TYR A 53 23.14 0.20 -2.30
CA TYR A 53 23.57 -0.94 -1.50
C TYR A 53 23.50 -2.25 -2.31
N ALA A 54 24.48 -3.12 -2.08
CA ALA A 54 24.55 -4.50 -2.58
C ALA A 54 24.38 -4.65 -4.11
N ASP A 55 24.65 -3.60 -4.90
CA ASP A 55 24.43 -3.57 -6.37
C ASP A 55 23.03 -4.03 -6.83
N LEU A 56 22.04 -3.91 -5.94
CA LEU A 56 20.66 -4.24 -6.23
C LEU A 56 19.94 -3.07 -6.91
N TYR A 57 18.88 -3.42 -7.63
CA TYR A 57 17.87 -2.51 -8.12
C TYR A 57 16.58 -2.73 -7.33
N GLU A 58 15.93 -1.67 -6.90
CA GLU A 58 14.56 -1.73 -6.40
C GLU A 58 13.60 -1.73 -7.60
N VAL A 59 12.59 -2.58 -7.54
CA VAL A 59 11.57 -2.75 -8.57
C VAL A 59 10.21 -2.75 -7.89
N VAL A 60 9.30 -1.90 -8.37
CA VAL A 60 7.89 -1.93 -7.94
C VAL A 60 7.07 -2.67 -8.99
N ILE A 61 6.40 -3.73 -8.57
CA ILE A 61 5.56 -4.60 -9.41
C ILE A 61 4.22 -4.77 -8.68
N ASP A 62 3.12 -4.29 -9.29
CA ASP A 62 1.77 -4.35 -8.70
C ASP A 62 1.74 -3.88 -7.23
N ASP A 63 2.32 -2.71 -6.96
CA ASP A 63 2.46 -2.12 -5.61
C ASP A 63 3.31 -2.94 -4.61
N GLN A 64 4.09 -3.89 -5.09
CA GLN A 64 5.07 -4.60 -4.28
C GLN A 64 6.48 -4.10 -4.56
N LEU A 65 7.21 -3.71 -3.53
CA LEU A 65 8.62 -3.38 -3.62
C LEU A 65 9.45 -4.65 -3.48
N LEU A 66 10.10 -5.02 -4.56
CA LEU A 66 11.03 -6.13 -4.68
C LEU A 66 12.43 -5.60 -5.04
N TYR A 67 13.41 -6.49 -5.04
CA TYR A 67 14.75 -6.17 -5.52
C TYR A 67 15.17 -7.14 -6.64
N THR A 68 16.10 -6.70 -7.49
CA THR A 68 16.67 -7.54 -8.54
C THR A 68 18.15 -7.22 -8.74
N ASP A 69 18.89 -8.13 -9.34
CA ASP A 69 20.24 -7.90 -9.83
C ASP A 69 20.25 -7.04 -11.10
N ALA A 70 21.42 -6.57 -11.50
CA ALA A 70 21.58 -5.68 -12.65
C ALA A 70 21.15 -6.32 -14.00
N GLN A 71 21.01 -7.63 -14.07
CA GLN A 71 20.60 -8.38 -15.25
C GLN A 71 19.13 -8.82 -15.21
N GLY A 72 18.39 -8.54 -14.12
CA GLY A 72 17.02 -9.00 -13.95
C GLY A 72 16.90 -10.54 -13.99
N GLN A 73 17.86 -11.25 -13.37
CA GLN A 73 17.88 -12.72 -13.34
C GLN A 73 17.18 -13.27 -12.10
N TYR A 74 17.25 -12.55 -11.00
CA TYR A 74 16.71 -12.96 -9.71
C TYR A 74 15.78 -11.87 -9.16
N LEU A 75 14.67 -12.28 -8.57
CA LEU A 75 13.81 -11.41 -7.77
C LEU A 75 13.99 -11.77 -6.29
N PHE A 76 14.22 -10.76 -5.47
CA PHE A 76 14.33 -10.90 -4.03
C PHE A 76 13.08 -10.29 -3.38
N ASP A 77 12.27 -11.13 -2.75
CA ASP A 77 11.15 -10.72 -1.92
C ASP A 77 11.59 -10.75 -0.46
N GLY A 78 11.69 -9.57 0.16
CA GLY A 78 12.18 -9.48 1.54
C GLY A 78 12.60 -8.07 1.93
N SER A 79 13.25 -7.96 3.11
CA SER A 79 13.69 -6.70 3.68
C SER A 79 15.20 -6.53 3.62
N VAL A 80 15.64 -5.38 3.17
CA VAL A 80 17.01 -4.89 3.33
C VAL A 80 17.08 -4.11 4.63
N ILE A 81 17.96 -4.56 5.54
CA ILE A 81 18.17 -3.93 6.84
C ILE A 81 19.60 -3.39 6.91
N ASP A 82 19.74 -2.11 7.18
CA ASP A 82 21.04 -1.52 7.51
C ASP A 82 21.46 -2.01 8.90
N VAL A 83 22.47 -2.86 8.92
CA VAL A 83 22.94 -3.51 10.16
C VAL A 83 23.51 -2.50 11.17
N LYS A 84 24.14 -1.41 10.68
CA LYS A 84 24.76 -0.38 11.52
C LYS A 84 23.70 0.46 12.24
N SER A 85 22.71 0.95 11.49
CA SER A 85 21.62 1.80 12.03
C SER A 85 20.42 0.98 12.53
N ARG A 86 20.36 -0.33 12.24
CA ARG A 86 19.21 -1.24 12.46
C ARG A 86 17.91 -0.77 11.78
N ARG A 87 18.02 0.08 10.75
CA ARG A 87 16.87 0.57 9.99
C ARG A 87 16.45 -0.45 8.94
N ASN A 88 15.16 -0.67 8.82
CA ASN A 88 14.58 -1.41 7.70
C ASN A 88 14.41 -0.45 6.50
N ILE A 89 15.39 -0.50 5.57
CA ILE A 89 15.42 0.37 4.38
C ILE A 89 14.23 0.07 3.48
N THR A 90 13.86 -1.20 3.31
CA THR A 90 12.70 -1.58 2.49
C THR A 90 11.42 -0.96 3.01
N GLU A 91 11.20 -0.95 4.32
CA GLU A 91 10.01 -0.34 4.91
C GLU A 91 9.97 1.18 4.71
N ASP A 92 11.13 1.85 4.84
CA ASP A 92 11.24 3.28 4.56
C ASP A 92 10.94 3.59 3.08
N ARG A 93 11.44 2.75 2.17
CA ARG A 93 11.19 2.91 0.72
C ARG A 93 9.73 2.60 0.36
N ARG A 94 9.13 1.58 0.96
CA ARG A 94 7.68 1.30 0.79
C ARG A 94 6.84 2.51 1.16
N ARG A 95 7.13 3.17 2.28
CA ARG A 95 6.42 4.40 2.69
C ARG A 95 6.56 5.52 1.67
N GLN A 96 7.74 5.66 1.05
CA GLN A 96 7.97 6.72 0.08
C GLN A 96 7.29 6.45 -1.27
N LEU A 97 7.29 5.19 -1.71
CA LEU A 97 6.87 4.81 -3.05
C LEU A 97 5.39 4.40 -3.14
N LEU A 98 4.87 3.76 -2.09
CA LEU A 98 3.58 3.06 -2.12
C LEU A 98 2.56 3.64 -1.12
N ALA A 99 2.90 4.69 -0.38
CA ALA A 99 1.96 5.28 0.57
C ALA A 99 0.72 5.84 -0.14
N ILE A 100 -0.43 5.38 0.31
CA ILE A 100 -1.72 5.92 -0.10
C ILE A 100 -1.92 7.26 0.62
N ASP A 101 -2.30 8.30 -0.11
CA ASP A 101 -2.68 9.56 0.51
C ASP A 101 -3.99 9.35 1.29
N PHE A 102 -3.86 9.17 2.61
CA PHE A 102 -4.99 8.84 3.48
C PHE A 102 -6.10 9.89 3.41
N ASP A 103 -5.74 11.17 3.27
CA ASP A 103 -6.70 12.27 3.25
C ASP A 103 -7.47 12.35 1.92
N LYS A 104 -7.01 11.65 0.88
CA LYS A 104 -7.72 11.49 -0.40
C LYS A 104 -8.61 10.24 -0.46
N LEU A 105 -8.63 9.42 0.58
CA LEU A 105 -9.59 8.32 0.64
C LEU A 105 -11.02 8.88 0.76
N PRO A 106 -12.00 8.30 0.04
CA PRO A 106 -13.41 8.69 0.14
C PRO A 106 -14.00 8.14 1.44
N LEU A 107 -13.66 8.79 2.56
CA LEU A 107 -13.99 8.34 3.92
C LEU A 107 -15.50 8.35 4.22
N ASP A 108 -16.29 9.05 3.41
CA ASP A 108 -17.76 9.05 3.42
C ASP A 108 -18.37 7.70 2.99
N LEU A 109 -17.61 6.85 2.30
CA LEU A 109 -18.02 5.48 1.95
C LEU A 109 -17.87 4.49 3.12
N ALA A 110 -17.13 4.85 4.14
CA ALA A 110 -16.82 3.98 5.27
C ALA A 110 -17.77 4.20 6.45
N LEU A 111 -17.97 3.15 7.24
CA LEU A 111 -18.53 3.30 8.59
C LEU A 111 -17.46 3.93 9.48
N LYS A 112 -17.77 5.08 10.10
CA LYS A 112 -16.85 5.80 10.96
C LYS A 112 -17.12 5.48 12.43
N LYS A 113 -16.08 5.03 13.14
CA LYS A 113 -16.10 4.79 14.59
C LYS A 113 -15.01 5.61 15.26
N VAL A 114 -15.35 6.45 16.24
CA VAL A 114 -14.37 7.25 16.98
C VAL A 114 -14.23 6.68 18.38
N LYS A 115 -13.00 6.45 18.81
CA LYS A 115 -12.63 5.93 20.12
C LYS A 115 -11.65 6.90 20.79
N GLY A 116 -11.89 7.23 22.07
CA GLY A 116 -11.08 8.18 22.79
C GLY A 116 -11.01 9.55 22.10
N ASN A 117 -9.81 10.11 21.94
CA ASN A 117 -9.61 11.40 21.27
C ASN A 117 -9.70 11.34 19.74
N GLY A 118 -9.71 10.14 19.15
CA GLY A 118 -9.85 9.90 17.71
C GLY A 118 -8.71 10.43 16.82
N LYS A 119 -7.57 10.83 17.39
CA LYS A 119 -6.49 11.49 16.63
C LYS A 119 -5.83 10.56 15.60
N ARG A 120 -5.54 9.33 16.01
CA ARG A 120 -4.93 8.34 15.11
C ARG A 120 -5.98 7.84 14.11
N LYS A 121 -5.57 7.59 12.88
CA LYS A 121 -6.47 7.19 11.79
C LYS A 121 -6.14 5.77 11.32
N LEU A 122 -7.16 4.95 11.11
CA LEU A 122 -7.04 3.62 10.52
C LEU A 122 -8.24 3.35 9.61
N ALA A 123 -7.96 3.06 8.36
CA ALA A 123 -8.96 2.56 7.42
C ALA A 123 -8.80 1.02 7.28
N VAL A 124 -9.92 0.31 7.20
CA VAL A 124 -9.95 -1.15 7.14
C VAL A 124 -10.94 -1.60 6.08
N PHE A 125 -10.47 -2.32 5.07
CA PHE A 125 -11.35 -3.10 4.21
C PHE A 125 -11.69 -4.41 4.91
N THR A 126 -12.98 -4.68 5.09
CA THR A 126 -13.46 -5.76 5.96
C THR A 126 -14.70 -6.45 5.39
N ASP A 127 -14.82 -7.76 5.64
CA ASP A 127 -15.91 -8.60 5.16
C ASP A 127 -16.59 -9.31 6.34
N PRO A 128 -17.94 -9.35 6.42
CA PRO A 128 -18.66 -9.93 7.55
C PRO A 128 -18.47 -11.46 7.70
N ASN A 129 -18.18 -12.17 6.60
CA ASN A 129 -17.97 -13.61 6.61
C ASN A 129 -16.49 -13.99 6.80
N CYS A 130 -15.58 -13.01 6.85
CA CYS A 130 -14.16 -13.24 7.05
C CYS A 130 -13.83 -13.51 8.53
N GLY A 131 -13.31 -14.70 8.82
CA GLY A 131 -12.92 -15.07 10.18
C GLY A 131 -11.81 -14.20 10.78
N TYR A 132 -10.84 -13.77 9.95
CA TYR A 132 -9.78 -12.84 10.37
C TYR A 132 -10.30 -11.43 10.61
N CYS A 133 -11.34 -10.98 9.87
CA CYS A 133 -11.99 -9.70 10.13
C CYS A 133 -12.69 -9.70 11.49
N LYS A 134 -13.39 -10.79 11.83
CA LYS A 134 -14.00 -10.96 13.17
C LYS A 134 -12.97 -10.99 14.30
N ARG A 135 -11.78 -11.56 14.04
CA ARG A 135 -10.65 -11.49 14.98
C ARG A 135 -10.14 -10.07 15.14
N LEU A 136 -9.94 -9.36 14.01
CA LEU A 136 -9.48 -7.98 14.01
C LEU A 136 -10.43 -7.05 14.77
N GLU A 137 -11.74 -7.18 14.61
CA GLU A 137 -12.73 -6.39 15.39
C GLU A 137 -12.52 -6.54 16.90
N ARG A 138 -12.24 -7.78 17.37
CA ARG A 138 -11.91 -8.01 18.79
C ARG A 138 -10.61 -7.32 19.24
N GLU A 139 -9.60 -7.29 18.38
CA GLU A 139 -8.36 -6.55 18.67
C GLU A 139 -8.60 -5.05 18.69
N LEU A 140 -9.41 -4.54 17.76
CA LEU A 140 -9.76 -3.12 17.69
C LEU A 140 -10.54 -2.64 18.94
N LEU A 141 -11.21 -3.54 19.69
CA LEU A 141 -11.80 -3.16 20.97
C LEU A 141 -10.77 -2.72 22.01
N LYS A 142 -9.56 -3.26 21.95
CA LYS A 142 -8.47 -2.97 22.89
C LYS A 142 -7.74 -1.67 22.55
N ILE A 143 -7.91 -1.16 21.30
CA ILE A 143 -7.29 0.08 20.84
C ILE A 143 -8.14 1.28 21.28
N THR A 144 -7.49 2.36 21.71
CA THR A 144 -8.12 3.64 22.05
C THR A 144 -7.52 4.77 21.22
N ASP A 145 -8.06 5.98 21.36
CA ASP A 145 -7.56 7.21 20.70
C ASP A 145 -7.38 7.07 19.18
N VAL A 146 -8.35 6.42 18.51
CA VAL A 146 -8.33 6.15 17.08
C VAL A 146 -9.67 6.46 16.43
N THR A 147 -9.64 6.98 15.21
CA THR A 147 -10.78 7.01 14.29
C THR A 147 -10.63 5.84 13.30
N LEU A 148 -11.59 4.93 13.34
CA LEU A 148 -11.68 3.78 12.42
C LEU A 148 -12.61 4.14 11.27
N TYR A 149 -12.19 3.81 10.05
CA TYR A 149 -12.98 3.91 8.82
C TYR A 149 -13.11 2.52 8.22
N LEU A 150 -14.28 1.89 8.39
CA LEU A 150 -14.52 0.53 7.95
C LEU A 150 -15.18 0.54 6.57
N PHE A 151 -14.42 0.20 5.55
CA PHE A 151 -14.92 -0.03 4.19
C PHE A 151 -15.45 -1.46 4.11
N LEU A 152 -16.77 -1.62 4.04
CA LEU A 152 -17.39 -2.93 3.97
C LEU A 152 -17.22 -3.49 2.56
N TYR A 153 -16.31 -4.46 2.43
CA TYR A 153 -15.80 -5.00 1.16
C TYR A 153 -16.23 -6.47 1.03
N PRO A 154 -17.41 -6.76 0.44
CA PRO A 154 -18.00 -8.09 0.39
C PRO A 154 -17.37 -8.95 -0.72
N VAL A 155 -16.30 -9.65 -0.42
CA VAL A 155 -15.58 -10.52 -1.37
C VAL A 155 -15.85 -12.00 -1.15
N LEU A 156 -16.42 -12.37 0.00
CA LEU A 156 -16.76 -13.76 0.31
C LEU A 156 -18.23 -14.05 -0.06
N GLN A 157 -18.50 -15.31 -0.34
CA GLN A 157 -19.85 -15.75 -0.71
C GLN A 157 -20.89 -15.37 0.37
N GLY A 158 -21.98 -14.77 -0.06
CA GLY A 158 -23.09 -14.33 0.80
C GLY A 158 -22.85 -13.03 1.56
N SER A 159 -21.68 -12.39 1.40
CA SER A 159 -21.37 -11.14 2.11
C SER A 159 -22.10 -9.92 1.52
N ASP A 160 -22.42 -9.91 0.22
CA ASP A 160 -23.05 -8.77 -0.44
C ASP A 160 -24.41 -8.39 0.20
N GLU A 161 -25.29 -9.36 0.39
CA GLU A 161 -26.59 -9.13 1.00
C GLU A 161 -26.46 -8.63 2.44
N ILE A 162 -25.55 -9.24 3.22
CA ILE A 162 -25.30 -8.85 4.62
C ILE A 162 -24.79 -7.42 4.68
N VAL A 163 -23.81 -7.05 3.86
CA VAL A 163 -23.24 -5.69 3.79
C VAL A 163 -24.30 -4.68 3.36
N ARG A 164 -25.14 -5.02 2.37
CA ARG A 164 -26.27 -4.19 1.95
C ARG A 164 -27.22 -3.92 3.11
N ASN A 165 -27.61 -4.95 3.85
CA ASN A 165 -28.48 -4.83 5.02
C ASN A 165 -27.85 -3.95 6.10
N VAL A 166 -26.53 -4.05 6.33
CA VAL A 166 -25.79 -3.15 7.24
C VAL A 166 -25.88 -1.71 6.78
N TYR A 167 -25.49 -1.40 5.51
CA TYR A 167 -25.52 -0.04 5.00
C TYR A 167 -26.93 0.59 5.01
N CYS A 168 -27.96 -0.23 4.79
CA CYS A 168 -29.35 0.21 4.74
C CYS A 168 -30.04 0.23 6.11
N SER A 169 -29.36 -0.16 7.18
CA SER A 169 -29.85 -0.10 8.53
C SER A 169 -30.02 1.34 9.02
N LYS A 170 -30.93 1.56 9.97
CA LYS A 170 -31.10 2.88 10.62
C LYS A 170 -29.81 3.38 11.30
N ASP A 171 -29.02 2.45 11.84
CA ASP A 171 -27.72 2.71 12.46
C ASP A 171 -26.72 1.64 11.95
N PRO A 172 -26.01 1.93 10.83
CA PRO A 172 -25.09 0.98 10.21
C PRO A 172 -23.92 0.55 11.11
N VAL A 173 -23.44 1.45 11.96
CA VAL A 173 -22.33 1.13 12.89
C VAL A 173 -22.81 0.13 13.94
N LYS A 174 -23.97 0.38 14.54
CA LYS A 174 -24.54 -0.56 15.50
C LYS A 174 -24.90 -1.92 14.89
N ALA A 175 -25.43 -1.92 13.65
CA ALA A 175 -25.71 -3.14 12.91
C ALA A 175 -24.45 -3.95 12.63
N TRP A 176 -23.36 -3.28 12.23
CA TRP A 176 -22.05 -3.90 12.03
C TRP A 176 -21.49 -4.49 13.33
N ASP A 177 -21.51 -3.72 14.42
CA ASP A 177 -21.02 -4.19 15.72
C ASP A 177 -21.82 -5.40 16.25
N GLY A 178 -23.13 -5.35 16.13
CA GLY A 178 -24.00 -6.48 16.48
C GLY A 178 -23.68 -7.73 15.71
N LEU A 179 -23.42 -7.59 14.41
CA LEU A 179 -23.06 -8.70 13.53
C LEU A 179 -21.67 -9.26 13.86
N MET A 180 -20.67 -8.41 13.90
CA MET A 180 -19.27 -8.86 14.01
C MET A 180 -18.91 -9.39 15.40
N MET A 181 -19.54 -8.81 16.44
CA MET A 181 -19.26 -9.17 17.84
C MET A 181 -20.29 -10.13 18.42
N GLY A 182 -21.54 -9.97 18.05
CA GLY A 182 -22.66 -10.75 18.61
C GLY A 182 -23.23 -11.80 17.67
N GLY A 183 -22.83 -11.83 16.40
CA GLY A 183 -23.43 -12.72 15.40
C GLY A 183 -24.86 -12.36 15.05
N ILE A 184 -25.33 -11.15 15.41
CA ILE A 184 -26.73 -10.71 15.19
C ILE A 184 -26.84 -10.23 13.75
N ALA A 185 -27.51 -10.98 12.90
CA ALA A 185 -27.73 -10.59 11.51
C ALA A 185 -28.58 -9.31 11.44
N PRO A 186 -28.19 -8.31 10.64
CA PRO A 186 -29.02 -7.14 10.41
C PRO A 186 -30.31 -7.54 9.69
N PRO A 187 -31.44 -6.87 9.99
CA PRO A 187 -32.68 -7.14 9.27
C PRO A 187 -32.54 -6.81 7.80
N HIS A 188 -33.30 -7.47 6.94
CA HIS A 188 -33.33 -7.19 5.53
C HIS A 188 -33.72 -5.73 5.27
N ALA A 189 -32.91 -5.03 4.48
CA ALA A 189 -33.14 -3.64 4.13
C ALA A 189 -32.60 -3.34 2.71
N THR A 190 -33.25 -2.41 2.01
CA THR A 190 -32.87 -2.00 0.65
C THR A 190 -32.68 -0.50 0.56
N CYS A 191 -31.58 -0.09 -0.03
CA CYS A 191 -31.25 1.31 -0.34
C CYS A 191 -30.20 1.36 -1.44
N ASN A 192 -29.81 2.57 -1.86
CA ASN A 192 -28.65 2.74 -2.71
C ASN A 192 -27.36 2.61 -1.85
N SER A 193 -26.85 1.39 -1.72
CA SER A 193 -25.69 1.07 -0.89
C SER A 193 -24.37 1.56 -1.55
N GLN A 194 -23.30 1.67 -0.73
CA GLN A 194 -21.99 2.12 -1.18
C GLN A 194 -21.10 0.97 -1.74
N ILE A 195 -21.62 -0.25 -1.83
CA ILE A 195 -20.83 -1.45 -2.16
C ILE A 195 -20.02 -1.29 -3.43
N ASP A 196 -20.63 -0.88 -4.54
CA ASP A 196 -19.94 -0.76 -5.83
C ASP A 196 -18.78 0.24 -5.77
N LYS A 197 -18.96 1.34 -5.03
CA LYS A 197 -17.92 2.34 -4.83
C LYS A 197 -16.76 1.79 -3.98
N VAL A 198 -17.07 1.03 -2.94
CA VAL A 198 -16.04 0.37 -2.10
C VAL A 198 -15.31 -0.71 -2.90
N MET A 199 -16.00 -1.49 -3.74
CA MET A 199 -15.38 -2.45 -4.65
C MET A 199 -14.42 -1.77 -5.63
N ALA A 200 -14.83 -0.65 -6.23
CA ALA A 200 -13.98 0.14 -7.12
C ALA A 200 -12.77 0.73 -6.39
N LEU A 201 -12.97 1.23 -5.15
CA LEU A 201 -11.88 1.74 -4.30
C LEU A 201 -10.87 0.64 -3.96
N ALA A 202 -11.34 -0.54 -3.57
CA ALA A 202 -10.51 -1.69 -3.26
C ALA A 202 -9.66 -2.11 -4.48
N LYS A 203 -10.28 -2.16 -5.66
CA LYS A 203 -9.59 -2.43 -6.92
C LYS A 203 -8.52 -1.38 -7.22
N LYS A 204 -8.83 -0.09 -7.04
CA LYS A 204 -7.90 1.02 -7.26
C LYS A 204 -6.65 0.92 -6.38
N HIS A 205 -6.79 0.44 -5.15
CA HIS A 205 -5.71 0.31 -4.18
C HIS A 205 -5.20 -1.14 -4.04
N HIS A 206 -5.43 -1.97 -5.05
CA HIS A 206 -4.96 -3.36 -5.14
C HIS A 206 -5.24 -4.20 -3.88
N VAL A 207 -6.41 -3.97 -3.23
CA VAL A 207 -6.86 -4.75 -2.09
C VAL A 207 -7.29 -6.13 -2.56
N GLN A 208 -6.47 -7.16 -2.32
CA GLN A 208 -6.70 -8.52 -2.79
C GLN A 208 -7.45 -9.41 -1.80
N GLY A 209 -7.71 -8.93 -0.58
CA GLY A 209 -8.38 -9.72 0.45
C GLY A 209 -8.68 -8.91 1.70
N THR A 210 -9.30 -9.57 2.67
CA THR A 210 -9.70 -8.97 3.94
C THR A 210 -9.19 -9.75 5.16
N PRO A 211 -8.90 -9.07 6.27
CA PRO A 211 -8.87 -7.61 6.38
C PRO A 211 -7.68 -7.00 5.64
N ASN A 212 -7.80 -5.73 5.23
CA ASN A 212 -6.68 -4.95 4.71
C ASN A 212 -6.69 -3.58 5.38
N LEU A 213 -5.57 -3.16 5.93
CA LEU A 213 -5.44 -2.00 6.78
C LEU A 213 -4.67 -0.89 6.05
N ILE A 214 -5.13 0.35 6.16
CA ILE A 214 -4.40 1.53 5.71
C ILE A 214 -4.26 2.46 6.91
N PHE A 215 -3.02 2.73 7.30
CA PHE A 215 -2.69 3.60 8.42
C PHE A 215 -2.67 5.08 8.02
N GLY A 216 -2.68 6.00 9.00
CA GLY A 216 -2.68 7.43 8.76
C GLY A 216 -1.46 7.94 7.96
N ASP A 217 -0.34 7.23 7.97
CA ASP A 217 0.85 7.50 7.14
C ASP A 217 0.73 6.99 5.69
N GLY A 218 -0.42 6.40 5.35
CA GLY A 218 -0.70 5.85 4.01
C GLY A 218 -0.20 4.44 3.79
N MET A 219 0.47 3.83 4.76
CA MET A 219 0.95 2.45 4.61
C MET A 219 -0.20 1.46 4.64
N GLN A 220 -0.23 0.64 3.59
CA GLN A 220 -1.16 -0.47 3.44
C GLN A 220 -0.54 -1.76 4.00
N VAL A 221 -1.30 -2.48 4.81
CA VAL A 221 -0.89 -3.76 5.40
C VAL A 221 -2.02 -4.78 5.20
N PRO A 222 -1.83 -5.80 4.37
CA PRO A 222 -2.81 -6.86 4.20
C PRO A 222 -2.79 -7.81 5.41
N GLY A 223 -3.98 -8.32 5.75
CA GLY A 223 -4.15 -9.35 6.76
C GLY A 223 -4.44 -8.83 8.17
N TYR A 224 -4.56 -9.79 9.08
CA TYR A 224 -4.85 -9.57 10.50
C TYR A 224 -3.62 -9.07 11.25
N MET A 225 -3.85 -8.20 12.23
CA MET A 225 -2.82 -7.69 13.13
C MET A 225 -3.32 -7.70 14.58
N PRO A 226 -2.55 -8.21 15.56
CA PRO A 226 -2.93 -8.17 16.98
C PRO A 226 -2.83 -6.75 17.56
N ALA A 227 -3.51 -6.50 18.67
CA ALA A 227 -3.63 -5.16 19.27
C ALA A 227 -2.28 -4.51 19.59
N GLU A 228 -1.33 -5.28 20.11
CA GLU A 228 0.01 -4.76 20.44
C GLU A 228 0.74 -4.21 19.21
N GLU A 229 0.65 -4.93 18.09
CA GLU A 229 1.26 -4.52 16.83
C GLU A 229 0.50 -3.32 16.21
N LEU A 230 -0.85 -3.33 16.29
CA LEU A 230 -1.69 -2.19 15.89
C LEU A 230 -1.30 -0.93 16.65
N GLU A 231 -1.15 -0.99 17.98
CA GLU A 231 -0.75 0.16 18.82
C GLU A 231 0.63 0.66 18.44
N LYS A 232 1.60 -0.23 18.28
CA LYS A 232 2.95 0.13 17.84
C LYS A 232 2.93 0.82 16.48
N ARG A 233 2.13 0.31 15.55
CA ARG A 233 2.03 0.85 14.20
C ARG A 233 1.30 2.20 14.16
N LEU A 234 0.19 2.34 14.87
CA LEU A 234 -0.56 3.59 14.98
C LEU A 234 0.30 4.71 15.57
N ASN A 235 1.08 4.40 16.62
CA ASN A 235 1.99 5.36 17.24
C ASN A 235 3.18 5.75 16.34
N GLY A 236 3.56 4.89 15.40
CA GLY A 236 4.57 5.16 14.38
C GLY A 236 4.05 6.04 13.23
N ALA A 237 2.77 5.88 12.86
CA ALA A 237 2.14 6.61 11.78
C ALA A 237 1.86 8.09 12.11
N ASP A 238 1.71 8.43 13.39
CA ASP A 238 1.46 9.82 13.86
C ASP A 238 2.73 10.68 13.96
N LYS A 239 3.92 10.11 13.72
CA LYS A 239 5.22 10.82 13.87
C LYS A 239 5.71 11.43 12.56
N LYS A 240 4.81 12.01 11.76
CA LYS A 240 5.16 12.86 10.62
C LYS A 240 5.19 14.33 11.00
#